data_7708442c9d1038cf0ab8317f8482b652
#
_entry.id   7708442c9d1038cf0ab8317f8482b652
#
_cell.length_a   1.000
_cell.length_b   1.000
_cell.length_c   1.000
_cell.angle_alpha   90.00
_cell.angle_beta   90.00
_cell.angle_gamma   90.00
#
_symmetry.space_group_name_H-M   'P 1'
#
loop_
_entity.id
_entity.type
_entity.pdbx_description
1 polymer ?
#
loop_
_entity_poly.entity_id
_entity_poly.type
_entity_poly.pdbx_seq_one_letter_code
_entity_poly.pdbx_strand_id
1 'polypeptide(L)'
;ASGIINGFLGLIFAIYILADKEHLNYIYHRLLHAIFKDSVRERIEYIVRKIDRAFSGFFSGMLVEACILGSLCFVGLTIIGLFVGGMPYTLLISVLVGMCNMIPILGAYLSAIPSALLILLISPIKALIFVIFLVVVQQFEGNVIYPKVVGTSIGIGGMWVLFALTVGGNLMGIPGMVLG
;
A
#
# COMPACT_ATOMS: atom_id res chain seq x y z
N ALA A 1 -23.84 5.14 0.12
CA ALA A 1 -23.72 6.08 -1.03
C ALA A 1 -22.70 7.20 -0.75
N SER A 2 -22.65 7.77 0.46
CA SER A 2 -21.72 8.88 0.80
C SER A 2 -20.25 8.52 0.68
N GLY A 3 -19.84 7.31 1.06
CA GLY A 3 -18.43 6.88 1.00
C GLY A 3 -17.86 6.83 -0.42
N ILE A 4 -18.65 6.36 -1.40
CA ILE A 4 -18.23 6.29 -2.80
C ILE A 4 -18.11 7.71 -3.39
N ILE A 5 -19.08 8.58 -3.09
CA ILE A 5 -19.06 9.98 -3.56
C ILE A 5 -17.86 10.72 -2.97
N ASN A 6 -17.59 10.56 -1.67
CA ASN A 6 -16.44 11.19 -1.02
C ASN A 6 -15.11 10.65 -1.56
N GLY A 7 -15.02 9.34 -1.85
CA GLY A 7 -13.85 8.74 -2.49
C GLY A 7 -13.61 9.30 -3.89
N PHE A 8 -14.68 9.44 -4.69
CA PHE A 8 -14.59 10.01 -6.04
C PHE A 8 -14.19 11.50 -6.02
N LEU A 9 -14.79 12.28 -5.11
CA LEU A 9 -14.40 13.67 -4.90
C LEU A 9 -12.96 13.79 -4.45
N GLY A 10 -12.50 12.93 -3.52
CA GLY A 10 -11.11 12.89 -3.09
C GLY A 10 -10.13 12.59 -4.24
N LEU A 11 -10.49 11.67 -5.14
CA LEU A 11 -9.70 11.36 -6.32
C LEU A 11 -9.61 12.55 -7.28
N ILE A 12 -10.72 13.24 -7.52
CA ILE A 12 -10.75 14.47 -8.33
C ILE A 12 -9.86 15.54 -7.71
N PHE A 13 -9.98 15.78 -6.39
CA PHE A 13 -9.13 16.72 -5.68
C PHE A 13 -7.64 16.37 -5.78
N ALA A 14 -7.29 15.09 -5.62
CA ALA A 14 -5.91 14.62 -5.76
C ALA A 14 -5.35 14.90 -7.16
N ILE A 15 -6.14 14.65 -8.22
CA ILE A 15 -5.75 14.95 -9.61
C ILE A 15 -5.55 16.45 -9.81
N TYR A 16 -6.44 17.30 -9.28
CA TYR A 16 -6.29 18.75 -9.38
C TYR A 16 -5.04 19.26 -8.66
N ILE A 17 -4.78 18.77 -7.44
CA ILE A 17 -3.56 19.12 -6.68
C ILE A 17 -2.30 18.68 -7.44
N LEU A 18 -2.30 17.49 -8.05
CA LEU A 18 -1.18 17.01 -8.86
C LEU A 18 -0.96 17.86 -10.12
N ALA A 19 -2.05 18.24 -10.78
CA ALA A 19 -1.99 19.06 -12.00
C ALA A 19 -1.45 20.47 -11.70
N ASP A 20 -1.75 21.03 -10.54
CA ASP A 20 -1.38 22.39 -10.15
C ASP A 20 -0.24 22.46 -9.11
N LYS A 21 0.53 21.35 -8.97
CA LYS A 21 1.59 21.22 -7.96
C LYS A 21 2.66 22.33 -8.02
N GLU A 22 2.99 22.81 -9.22
CA GLU A 22 4.03 23.85 -9.39
C GLU A 22 3.53 25.20 -8.89
N HIS A 23 2.27 25.53 -9.17
CA HIS A 23 1.64 26.76 -8.68
C HIS A 23 1.45 26.71 -7.15
N LEU A 24 1.01 25.58 -6.61
CA LEU A 24 0.89 25.37 -5.16
C LEU A 24 2.25 25.50 -4.46
N ASN A 25 3.30 24.93 -5.03
CA ASN A 25 4.66 25.05 -4.49
C ASN A 25 5.16 26.51 -4.52
N TYR A 26 4.86 27.26 -5.57
CA TYR A 26 5.16 28.70 -5.64
C TYR A 26 4.43 29.49 -4.57
N ILE A 27 3.13 29.26 -4.39
CA ILE A 27 2.32 29.91 -3.34
C ILE A 27 2.86 29.55 -1.96
N TYR A 28 3.19 28.29 -1.72
CA TYR A 28 3.75 27.81 -0.46
C TYR A 28 5.04 28.56 -0.10
N HIS A 29 6.01 28.65 -1.00
CA HIS A 29 7.25 29.38 -0.77
C HIS A 29 7.00 30.87 -0.55
N ARG A 30 6.12 31.48 -1.31
CA ARG A 30 5.76 32.91 -1.16
C ARG A 30 5.11 33.21 0.19
N LEU A 31 4.22 32.34 0.67
CA LEU A 31 3.60 32.47 1.99
C LEU A 31 4.63 32.30 3.12
N LEU A 32 5.52 31.32 3.00
CA LEU A 32 6.59 31.13 3.99
C LEU A 32 7.50 32.36 4.09
N HIS A 33 7.85 32.96 2.96
CA HIS A 33 8.64 34.19 2.93
C HIS A 33 7.91 35.40 3.52
N ALA A 34 6.59 35.49 3.36
CA ALA A 34 5.80 36.60 3.85
C ALA A 34 5.52 36.56 5.36
N ILE A 35 5.40 35.35 5.92
CA ILE A 35 4.92 35.14 7.29
C ILE A 35 6.04 34.87 8.28
N PHE A 36 7.10 34.16 7.86
CA PHE A 36 8.12 33.64 8.77
C PHE A 36 9.49 34.28 8.54
N LYS A 37 10.23 34.47 9.65
CA LYS A 37 11.64 34.86 9.63
C LYS A 37 12.49 33.72 9.06
N ASP A 38 13.65 34.04 8.48
CA ASP A 38 14.52 33.09 7.79
C ASP A 38 14.85 31.82 8.58
N SER A 39 15.15 31.95 9.87
CA SER A 39 15.48 30.79 10.73
C SER A 39 14.31 29.83 10.95
N VAL A 40 13.08 30.34 11.02
CA VAL A 40 11.88 29.52 11.18
C VAL A 40 11.50 28.88 9.84
N ARG A 41 11.65 29.64 8.75
CA ARG A 41 11.40 29.15 7.39
C ARG A 41 12.30 27.96 7.05
N GLU A 42 13.61 28.06 7.28
CA GLU A 42 14.56 26.96 7.04
C GLU A 42 14.16 25.70 7.82
N ARG A 43 13.71 25.87 9.04
CA ARG A 43 13.27 24.75 9.88
C ARG A 43 11.99 24.09 9.35
N ILE A 44 11.01 24.90 8.90
CA ILE A 44 9.77 24.39 8.28
C ILE A 44 10.11 23.66 6.98
N GLU A 45 10.91 24.24 6.10
CA GLU A 45 11.32 23.61 4.85
C GLU A 45 12.10 22.30 5.07
N TYR A 46 12.96 22.26 6.10
CA TYR A 46 13.65 21.03 6.49
C TYR A 46 12.67 19.93 6.90
N ILE A 47 11.69 20.27 7.74
CA ILE A 47 10.66 19.31 8.20
C ILE A 47 9.83 18.83 7.01
N VAL A 48 9.33 19.74 6.16
CA VAL A 48 8.53 19.39 4.99
C VAL A 48 9.30 18.49 4.04
N ARG A 49 10.57 18.80 3.73
CA ARG A 49 11.41 17.92 2.91
C ARG A 49 11.64 16.54 3.53
N LYS A 50 11.71 16.47 4.86
CA LYS A 50 11.86 15.19 5.56
C LYS A 50 10.58 14.35 5.48
N ILE A 51 9.43 15.01 5.64
CA ILE A 51 8.11 14.38 5.48
C ILE A 51 7.94 13.88 4.03
N ASP A 52 8.21 14.72 3.04
CA ASP A 52 8.09 14.37 1.62
C ASP A 52 8.96 13.16 1.25
N ARG A 53 10.21 13.11 1.72
CA ARG A 53 11.09 11.95 1.51
C ARG A 53 10.55 10.68 2.17
N ALA A 54 10.02 10.79 3.39
CA ALA A 54 9.46 9.65 4.10
C ALA A 54 8.22 9.11 3.36
N PHE A 55 7.30 9.98 2.96
CA PHE A 55 6.11 9.60 2.19
C PHE A 55 6.48 9.01 0.83
N SER A 56 7.33 9.69 0.06
CA SER A 56 7.77 9.21 -1.25
C SER A 56 8.48 7.86 -1.16
N GLY A 57 9.34 7.69 -0.15
CA GLY A 57 10.02 6.42 0.11
C GLY A 57 9.05 5.31 0.49
N PHE A 58 8.06 5.61 1.35
CA PHE A 58 7.04 4.67 1.76
C PHE A 58 6.18 4.19 0.57
N PHE A 59 5.60 5.12 -0.19
CA PHE A 59 4.78 4.76 -1.35
C PHE A 59 5.57 4.02 -2.43
N SER A 60 6.80 4.44 -2.69
CA SER A 60 7.68 3.75 -3.63
C SER A 60 7.99 2.33 -3.15
N GLY A 61 8.25 2.16 -1.85
CA GLY A 61 8.46 0.85 -1.23
C GLY A 61 7.24 -0.05 -1.39
N MET A 62 6.04 0.47 -1.11
CA MET A 62 4.79 -0.30 -1.26
C MET A 62 4.52 -0.71 -2.71
N LEU A 63 4.80 0.16 -3.69
CA LEU A 63 4.66 -0.19 -5.10
C LEU A 63 5.62 -1.30 -5.51
N VAL A 64 6.88 -1.21 -5.08
CA VAL A 64 7.88 -2.26 -5.33
C VAL A 64 7.47 -3.56 -4.66
N GLU A 65 7.01 -3.51 -3.41
CA GLU A 65 6.49 -4.66 -2.68
C GLU A 65 5.30 -5.31 -3.39
N ALA A 66 4.31 -4.52 -3.81
CA ALA A 66 3.16 -5.00 -4.57
C ALA A 66 3.58 -5.73 -5.87
N CYS A 67 4.56 -5.18 -6.59
CA CYS A 67 5.10 -5.82 -7.80
C CYS A 67 5.82 -7.14 -7.48
N ILE A 68 6.65 -7.17 -6.43
CA ILE A 68 7.36 -8.37 -6.01
C ILE A 68 6.36 -9.45 -5.58
N LEU A 69 5.40 -9.10 -4.73
CA LEU A 69 4.42 -10.04 -4.20
C LEU A 69 3.49 -10.57 -5.29
N GLY A 70 2.99 -9.70 -6.16
CA GLY A 70 2.19 -10.09 -7.31
C GLY A 70 2.95 -11.04 -8.26
N SER A 71 4.21 -10.73 -8.55
CA SER A 71 5.06 -11.58 -9.37
C SER A 71 5.35 -12.94 -8.71
N LEU A 72 5.65 -12.93 -7.41
CA LEU A 72 5.87 -14.15 -6.62
C LEU A 72 4.63 -15.05 -6.61
N CYS A 73 3.45 -14.45 -6.40
CA CYS A 73 2.19 -15.17 -6.47
C CYS A 73 1.93 -15.73 -7.87
N PHE A 74 2.18 -14.96 -8.91
CA PHE A 74 1.96 -15.40 -10.29
C PHE A 74 2.86 -16.60 -10.63
N VAL A 75 4.15 -16.51 -10.35
CA VAL A 75 5.11 -17.58 -10.60
C VAL A 75 4.77 -18.80 -9.74
N GLY A 76 4.54 -18.62 -8.46
CA GLY A 76 4.22 -19.71 -7.53
C GLY A 76 2.94 -20.45 -7.91
N LEU A 77 1.85 -19.74 -8.18
CA LEU A 77 0.58 -20.35 -8.61
C LEU A 77 0.69 -21.01 -9.98
N THR A 78 1.50 -20.47 -10.89
CA THR A 78 1.76 -21.10 -12.19
C THR A 78 2.50 -22.42 -11.99
N ILE A 79 3.55 -22.45 -11.17
CA ILE A 79 4.30 -23.67 -10.85
C ILE A 79 3.40 -24.70 -10.19
N ILE A 80 2.63 -24.33 -9.17
CA ILE A 80 1.66 -25.22 -8.51
C ILE A 80 0.66 -25.75 -9.54
N GLY A 81 0.21 -24.88 -10.45
CA GLY A 81 -0.72 -25.24 -11.53
C GLY A 81 -0.22 -26.38 -12.41
N LEU A 82 1.10 -26.47 -12.68
CA LEU A 82 1.67 -27.56 -13.45
C LEU A 82 1.47 -28.93 -12.79
N PHE A 83 1.44 -28.99 -11.46
CA PHE A 83 1.26 -30.24 -10.70
C PHE A 83 -0.21 -30.59 -10.43
N VAL A 84 -1.10 -29.60 -10.37
CA VAL A 84 -2.51 -29.82 -10.01
C VAL A 84 -3.49 -29.71 -11.21
N GLY A 85 -2.96 -29.71 -12.43
CA GLY A 85 -3.77 -29.60 -13.64
C GLY A 85 -4.37 -28.19 -13.87
N GLY A 86 -3.56 -27.14 -13.62
CA GLY A 86 -3.90 -25.74 -13.77
C GLY A 86 -4.50 -25.10 -12.50
N MET A 87 -4.01 -23.94 -12.11
CA MET A 87 -4.66 -23.12 -11.10
C MET A 87 -5.59 -22.13 -11.77
N PRO A 88 -6.87 -22.04 -11.33
CA PRO A 88 -7.81 -21.08 -11.92
C PRO A 88 -7.45 -19.66 -11.51
N TYR A 89 -7.71 -18.73 -12.43
CA TYR A 89 -7.58 -17.28 -12.20
C TYR A 89 -6.19 -16.81 -11.70
N THR A 90 -5.11 -17.54 -12.02
CA THR A 90 -3.75 -17.25 -11.53
C THR A 90 -3.36 -15.78 -11.71
N LEU A 91 -3.55 -15.21 -12.91
CA LEU A 91 -3.20 -13.81 -13.16
C LEU A 91 -4.06 -12.84 -12.34
N LEU A 92 -5.37 -13.04 -12.32
CA LEU A 92 -6.31 -12.20 -11.58
C LEU A 92 -5.97 -12.19 -10.09
N ILE A 93 -5.75 -13.37 -9.51
CA ILE A 93 -5.43 -13.54 -8.10
C ILE A 93 -4.08 -12.87 -7.76
N SER A 94 -3.07 -13.06 -8.62
CA SER A 94 -1.76 -12.48 -8.39
C SER A 94 -1.77 -10.95 -8.42
N VAL A 95 -2.53 -10.37 -9.36
CA VAL A 95 -2.74 -8.91 -9.42
C VAL A 95 -3.52 -8.44 -8.18
N LEU A 96 -4.58 -9.15 -7.80
CA LEU A 96 -5.39 -8.82 -6.62
C LEU A 96 -4.54 -8.85 -5.33
N VAL A 97 -3.71 -9.90 -5.15
CA VAL A 97 -2.81 -10.01 -4.00
C VAL A 97 -1.81 -8.85 -3.98
N GLY A 98 -1.16 -8.54 -5.10
CA GLY A 98 -0.23 -7.43 -5.19
C GLY A 98 -0.89 -6.08 -4.87
N MET A 99 -2.02 -5.78 -5.51
CA MET A 99 -2.72 -4.50 -5.31
C MET A 99 -3.29 -4.33 -3.90
N CYS A 100 -3.95 -5.36 -3.37
CA CYS A 100 -4.52 -5.27 -2.03
C CYS A 100 -3.45 -5.10 -0.96
N ASN A 101 -2.26 -5.70 -1.15
CA ASN A 101 -1.16 -5.60 -0.19
C ASN A 101 -0.59 -4.19 -0.03
N MET A 102 -0.95 -3.25 -0.91
CA MET A 102 -0.69 -1.82 -0.68
C MET A 102 -1.40 -1.27 0.57
N ILE A 103 -2.38 -1.97 1.11
CA ILE A 103 -3.02 -1.60 2.38
C ILE A 103 -2.42 -2.47 3.48
N PRO A 104 -1.54 -1.93 4.34
CA PRO A 104 -0.87 -2.72 5.37
C PRO A 104 -1.86 -3.49 6.23
N ILE A 105 -1.54 -4.73 6.58
CA ILE A 105 -2.33 -5.65 7.42
C ILE A 105 -3.65 -6.09 6.75
N LEU A 106 -4.46 -5.16 6.25
CA LEU A 106 -5.75 -5.49 5.65
C LEU A 106 -5.62 -6.13 4.27
N GLY A 107 -4.59 -5.78 3.52
CA GLY A 107 -4.39 -6.22 2.14
C GLY A 107 -4.34 -7.73 1.99
N ALA A 108 -3.65 -8.40 2.91
CA ALA A 108 -3.57 -9.86 2.96
C ALA A 108 -4.96 -10.51 3.03
N TYR A 109 -5.84 -10.03 3.93
CA TYR A 109 -7.19 -10.58 4.09
C TYR A 109 -8.11 -10.19 2.94
N LEU A 110 -8.01 -8.94 2.45
CA LEU A 110 -8.81 -8.44 1.33
C LEU A 110 -8.52 -9.19 0.03
N SER A 111 -7.32 -9.70 -0.14
CA SER A 111 -6.97 -10.53 -1.30
C SER A 111 -7.23 -12.00 -1.07
N ALA A 112 -6.96 -12.54 0.13
CA ALA A 112 -7.07 -13.95 0.46
C ALA A 112 -8.52 -14.44 0.36
N ILE A 113 -9.46 -13.72 1.00
CA ILE A 113 -10.86 -14.16 1.09
C ILE A 113 -11.53 -14.28 -0.28
N PRO A 114 -11.58 -13.25 -1.13
CA PRO A 114 -12.23 -13.37 -2.43
C PRO A 114 -11.50 -14.35 -3.35
N SER A 115 -10.17 -14.41 -3.32
CA SER A 115 -9.40 -15.36 -4.12
C SER A 115 -9.68 -16.81 -3.73
N ALA A 116 -9.69 -17.10 -2.42
CA ALA A 116 -10.03 -18.43 -1.94
C ALA A 116 -11.45 -18.84 -2.31
N LEU A 117 -12.42 -17.93 -2.20
CA LEU A 117 -13.81 -18.19 -2.60
C LEU A 117 -13.94 -18.45 -4.10
N LEU A 118 -13.25 -17.68 -4.94
CA LEU A 118 -13.26 -17.89 -6.40
C LEU A 118 -12.72 -19.28 -6.77
N ILE A 119 -11.63 -19.71 -6.14
CA ILE A 119 -11.05 -21.03 -6.40
C ILE A 119 -11.94 -22.14 -5.82
N LEU A 120 -12.54 -21.90 -4.65
CA LEU A 120 -13.42 -22.87 -3.97
C LEU A 120 -14.63 -23.26 -4.82
N LEU A 121 -15.19 -22.32 -5.58
CA LEU A 121 -16.31 -22.57 -6.50
C LEU A 121 -15.93 -23.56 -7.63
N ILE A 122 -14.64 -23.72 -7.92
CA ILE A 122 -14.16 -24.62 -8.97
C ILE A 122 -13.69 -25.95 -8.38
N SER A 123 -12.86 -25.88 -7.32
CA SER A 123 -12.28 -27.05 -6.68
C SER A 123 -11.87 -26.76 -5.24
N PRO A 124 -12.49 -27.47 -4.26
CA PRO A 124 -12.11 -27.32 -2.84
C PRO A 124 -10.63 -27.67 -2.57
N ILE A 125 -10.11 -28.67 -3.28
CA ILE A 125 -8.70 -29.07 -3.10
C ILE A 125 -7.74 -27.97 -3.57
N LYS A 126 -8.01 -27.35 -4.71
CA LYS A 126 -7.21 -26.24 -5.22
C LYS A 126 -7.30 -25.00 -4.31
N ALA A 127 -8.46 -24.75 -3.72
CA ALA A 127 -8.64 -23.67 -2.74
C ALA A 127 -7.80 -23.91 -1.49
N LEU A 128 -7.77 -25.14 -0.99
CA LEU A 128 -6.92 -25.51 0.15
C LEU A 128 -5.42 -25.30 -0.16
N ILE A 129 -4.98 -25.77 -1.33
CA ILE A 129 -3.59 -25.60 -1.79
C ILE A 129 -3.25 -24.10 -1.90
N PHE A 130 -4.15 -23.29 -2.46
CA PHE A 130 -3.99 -21.84 -2.56
C PHE A 130 -3.84 -21.18 -1.20
N VAL A 131 -4.69 -21.52 -0.23
CA VAL A 131 -4.63 -20.94 1.12
C VAL A 131 -3.30 -21.28 1.80
N ILE A 132 -2.85 -22.53 1.72
CA ILE A 132 -1.56 -22.94 2.27
C ILE A 132 -0.41 -22.18 1.59
N PHE A 133 -0.42 -22.09 0.27
CA PHE A 133 0.55 -21.33 -0.50
C PHE A 133 0.56 -19.85 -0.09
N LEU A 134 -0.61 -19.22 0.02
CA LEU A 134 -0.72 -17.82 0.39
C LEU A 134 -0.20 -17.57 1.81
N VAL A 135 -0.47 -18.44 2.77
CA VAL A 135 0.09 -18.34 4.13
C VAL A 135 1.62 -18.38 4.09
N VAL A 136 2.22 -19.27 3.32
CA VAL A 136 3.68 -19.32 3.16
C VAL A 136 4.23 -18.03 2.54
N VAL A 137 3.57 -17.52 1.50
CA VAL A 137 3.95 -16.27 0.83
C VAL A 137 3.83 -15.08 1.81
N GLN A 138 2.76 -15.01 2.60
CA GLN A 138 2.57 -13.95 3.60
C GLN A 138 3.61 -14.00 4.72
N GLN A 139 4.02 -15.20 5.16
CA GLN A 139 5.13 -15.34 6.11
C GLN A 139 6.46 -14.87 5.52
N PHE A 140 6.70 -15.18 4.26
CA PHE A 140 7.90 -14.72 3.57
C PHE A 140 7.88 -13.20 3.34
N GLU A 141 6.74 -12.66 2.96
CA GLU A 141 6.53 -11.22 2.80
C GLU A 141 6.83 -10.49 4.11
N GLY A 142 6.16 -10.84 5.21
CA GLY A 142 6.30 -10.14 6.49
C GLY A 142 7.70 -10.26 7.12
N ASN A 143 8.42 -11.36 6.89
CA ASN A 143 9.73 -11.59 7.50
C ASN A 143 10.92 -11.18 6.61
N VAL A 144 10.75 -11.13 5.30
CA VAL A 144 11.85 -10.92 4.35
C VAL A 144 11.63 -9.71 3.44
N ILE A 145 10.47 -9.63 2.77
CA ILE A 145 10.20 -8.62 1.75
C ILE A 145 9.93 -7.27 2.43
N TYR A 146 8.95 -7.22 3.32
CA TYR A 146 8.50 -6.00 3.98
C TYR A 146 9.65 -5.24 4.69
N PRO A 147 10.46 -5.89 5.57
CA PRO A 147 11.56 -5.18 6.24
C PRO A 147 12.65 -4.70 5.29
N LYS A 148 12.87 -5.37 4.16
CA LYS A 148 13.89 -4.96 3.18
C LYS A 148 13.43 -3.87 2.23
N VAL A 149 12.16 -3.86 1.84
CA VAL A 149 11.62 -2.97 0.81
C VAL A 149 11.01 -1.72 1.44
N VAL A 150 10.17 -1.88 2.44
CA VAL A 150 9.45 -0.80 3.09
C VAL A 150 10.17 -0.32 4.36
N GLY A 151 10.62 -1.25 5.20
CA GLY A 151 11.19 -0.94 6.51
C GLY A 151 12.47 -0.09 6.49
N THR A 152 13.29 -0.19 5.44
CA THR A 152 14.49 0.65 5.27
C THR A 152 14.19 2.06 4.79
N SER A 153 13.03 2.26 4.16
CA SER A 153 12.66 3.54 3.54
C SER A 153 12.17 4.58 4.55
N ILE A 154 11.64 4.15 5.70
CA ILE A 154 10.99 5.05 6.66
C ILE A 154 11.90 5.39 7.85
N GLY A 155 12.83 4.52 8.23
CA GLY A 155 13.69 4.71 9.41
C GLY A 155 12.90 4.78 10.75
N ILE A 156 11.63 4.42 10.73
CA ILE A 156 10.72 4.45 11.89
C ILE A 156 10.45 3.00 12.31
N GLY A 157 10.60 2.71 13.59
CA GLY A 157 10.30 1.37 14.12
C GLY A 157 8.84 0.98 13.89
N GLY A 158 8.58 -0.31 13.61
CA GLY A 158 7.24 -0.84 13.30
C GLY A 158 6.15 -0.48 14.32
N MET A 159 6.53 -0.22 15.59
CA MET A 159 5.62 0.25 16.62
C MET A 159 4.98 1.60 16.27
N TRP A 160 5.73 2.52 15.67
CA TRP A 160 5.22 3.82 15.26
C TRP A 160 4.28 3.72 14.06
N VAL A 161 4.56 2.77 13.16
CA VAL A 161 3.67 2.47 12.02
C VAL A 161 2.32 1.92 12.54
N LEU A 162 2.36 0.97 13.49
CA LEU A 162 1.13 0.46 14.12
C LEU A 162 0.36 1.54 14.85
N PHE A 163 1.06 2.43 15.56
CA PHE A 163 0.43 3.56 16.25
C PHE A 163 -0.25 4.50 15.26
N ALA A 164 0.43 4.88 14.19
CA ALA A 164 -0.08 5.77 13.15
C ALA A 164 -1.28 5.15 12.42
N LEU A 165 -1.22 3.85 12.06
CA LEU A 165 -2.33 3.10 11.49
C LEU A 165 -3.55 3.06 12.42
N THR A 166 -3.33 2.85 13.73
CA THR A 166 -4.41 2.78 14.70
C THR A 166 -5.07 4.13 14.90
N VAL A 167 -4.29 5.18 15.05
CA VAL A 167 -4.79 6.55 15.22
C VAL A 167 -5.46 7.04 13.94
N GLY A 168 -4.81 6.88 12.79
CA GLY A 168 -5.35 7.25 11.47
C GLY A 168 -6.64 6.50 11.16
N GLY A 169 -6.66 5.20 11.43
CA GLY A 169 -7.85 4.37 11.24
C GLY A 169 -9.04 4.79 12.10
N ASN A 170 -8.80 5.20 13.35
CA ASN A 170 -9.87 5.70 14.23
C ASN A 170 -10.37 7.09 13.82
N LEU A 171 -9.53 7.94 13.25
CA LEU A 171 -9.91 9.30 12.86
C LEU A 171 -10.63 9.37 11.51
N MET A 172 -10.17 8.60 10.51
CA MET A 172 -10.63 8.72 9.13
C MET A 172 -10.98 7.37 8.46
N GLY A 173 -10.98 6.26 9.21
CA GLY A 173 -11.23 4.93 8.66
C GLY A 173 -10.11 4.45 7.73
N ILE A 174 -10.46 3.73 6.64
CA ILE A 174 -9.49 3.18 5.68
C ILE A 174 -8.55 4.25 5.08
N PRO A 175 -9.03 5.43 4.64
CA PRO A 175 -8.15 6.51 4.20
C PRO A 175 -7.13 6.94 5.27
N GLY A 176 -7.55 6.99 6.54
CA GLY A 176 -6.65 7.33 7.65
C GLY A 176 -5.60 6.27 7.93
N MET A 177 -5.88 4.99 7.67
CA MET A 177 -4.88 3.92 7.76
C MET A 177 -3.80 4.02 6.67
N VAL A 178 -4.15 4.53 5.50
CA VAL A 178 -3.19 4.72 4.38
C VAL A 178 -2.35 5.98 4.57
N LEU A 179 -2.88 6.99 5.25
CA LEU A 179 -2.21 8.29 5.50
C LEU A 179 -1.46 8.33 6.83
N GLY A 180 -1.77 7.46 7.79
CA GLY A 180 -1.15 7.37 9.12
C GLY A 180 0.07 6.51 9.10
#